data_b5bee05a203d461f06667ac3e153c2ac
#
_entry.id   b5bee05a203d461f06667ac3e153c2ac
#
_cell.length_a   1.000
_cell.length_b   1.000
_cell.length_c   1.000
_cell.angle_alpha   90.00
_cell.angle_beta   90.00
_cell.angle_gamma   90.00
#
_symmetry.space_group_name_H-M   'P 1'
#
loop_
_entity.id
_entity.type
_entity.pdbx_description
1 polymer ?
#
loop_
_entity_poly.entity_id
_entity_poly.type
_entity_poly.pdbx_seq_one_letter_code
_entity_poly.pdbx_strand_id
1 'polypeptide(L)'
;MALFLRVWHKNRVPVRNQDFPLGKGRPGHEHSTYLPTDVMPAAFPKIRKIRYEGPDSRDPLSFKHYNPDEIVEGKAMKDHFRFSVVYWHTMRGMGADMFGMNRSWHRPWEDGTDSVAMAIKRTRVMFEFCEKLGAPFYAFHDRDVAPEGKNLVETNRSLDRVVKELKKLQSDTGIGLLWGTACLFAHPRYMHGAATSCNADVFAYAGAQVKKCLEVTKELAGAGYVFWGGREGYSTLLNTDMKRELDHLGAFLHMAVDHKKAIGFKGQFYIEPKPKEPTKHQYDSDAAACLNFLRQYDLLGDFKLNLETNHATLAGHTMQHDLEVAASAGALGSIDANTGDLLLGWDTDQFPTDLYLTSQIMLTLLKYGGLTTGGTNFDAKCRRESFEPVDLFHAHIGGMDAFARGLKIAAAIRKDGRLEEFVRQRYASWDTGLGARIEQGKIGLRELEQHALQLGEVKTNQSGRQEMLENLFNEFI
;
A
#
# COMPACT_ATOMS: atom_id res chain seq x y z
N MET A 1 3.17 -43.85 30.78
CA MET A 1 2.27 -42.77 30.37
C MET A 1 1.17 -42.62 31.45
N ALA A 2 1.57 -42.13 32.60
CA ALA A 2 0.72 -41.79 33.75
C ALA A 2 1.61 -41.27 34.90
N LEU A 3 2.16 -40.04 34.75
CA LEU A 3 2.89 -39.35 35.85
C LEU A 3 3.18 -37.89 35.53
N PHE A 4 2.14 -37.11 35.14
CA PHE A 4 2.26 -35.64 35.05
C PHE A 4 0.90 -34.92 35.17
N LEU A 5 0.05 -35.34 36.14
CA LEU A 5 -1.19 -34.65 36.45
C LEU A 5 -1.48 -34.70 37.95
N ARG A 6 -0.62 -34.02 38.74
CA ARG A 6 -0.91 -33.61 40.14
C ARG A 6 0.12 -32.58 40.57
N VAL A 7 -0.14 -31.31 40.35
CA VAL A 7 0.25 -30.14 41.18
C VAL A 7 -0.33 -28.90 40.53
N TRP A 8 -1.61 -28.63 40.73
CA TRP A 8 -2.18 -27.29 40.53
C TRP A 8 -3.57 -27.21 41.20
N HIS A 9 -3.59 -27.39 42.48
CA HIS A 9 -4.71 -26.98 43.33
C HIS A 9 -4.17 -26.63 44.69
N LYS A 10 -3.99 -25.32 44.95
CA LYS A 10 -4.08 -24.63 46.24
C LYS A 10 -3.28 -23.32 46.16
N ASN A 11 -4.01 -22.24 45.88
CA ASN A 11 -3.77 -20.93 46.45
C ASN A 11 -4.74 -19.93 45.77
N ARG A 12 -5.98 -19.92 46.23
CA ARG A 12 -6.89 -18.80 45.98
C ARG A 12 -6.63 -17.75 47.04
N VAL A 13 -6.16 -16.57 46.63
CA VAL A 13 -6.17 -15.35 47.42
C VAL A 13 -7.53 -14.67 47.22
N PRO A 14 -8.28 -14.30 48.25
CA PRO A 14 -9.57 -13.65 48.10
C PRO A 14 -9.38 -12.18 47.65
N VAL A 15 -10.00 -11.79 46.57
CA VAL A 15 -10.15 -10.39 46.15
C VAL A 15 -11.18 -9.73 47.02
N ARG A 16 -10.77 -8.75 47.82
CA ARG A 16 -11.68 -7.86 48.60
C ARG A 16 -12.31 -6.86 47.62
N ASN A 17 -13.65 -6.90 47.51
CA ASN A 17 -14.41 -5.80 46.94
C ASN A 17 -14.23 -4.56 47.81
N GLN A 18 -13.76 -3.50 47.21
CA GLN A 18 -13.87 -2.16 47.82
C GLN A 18 -15.05 -1.45 47.14
N ASP A 19 -16.12 -1.24 47.91
CA ASP A 19 -17.26 -0.42 47.55
C ASP A 19 -16.85 1.07 47.58
N PHE A 20 -17.02 1.76 46.45
CA PHE A 20 -16.97 3.22 46.38
C PHE A 20 -18.40 3.79 46.43
N PRO A 21 -18.67 4.81 47.23
CA PRO A 21 -20.01 5.36 47.40
C PRO A 21 -20.43 6.19 46.18
N LEU A 22 -21.65 5.94 45.70
CA LEU A 22 -22.34 6.71 44.68
C LEU A 22 -22.72 8.11 45.21
N GLY A 23 -22.04 9.12 44.74
CA GLY A 23 -22.42 10.51 44.93
C GLY A 23 -23.57 10.91 44.00
N LYS A 24 -24.72 11.28 44.56
CA LYS A 24 -25.85 11.86 43.82
C LYS A 24 -25.51 13.33 43.46
N GLY A 25 -25.26 13.57 42.16
CA GLY A 25 -25.15 14.94 41.61
C GLY A 25 -26.39 15.27 40.76
N ARG A 26 -26.98 16.43 41.00
CA ARG A 26 -28.16 16.99 40.33
C ARG A 26 -27.84 17.36 38.87
N PRO A 27 -28.81 17.34 37.93
CA PRO A 27 -28.59 17.77 36.56
C PRO A 27 -28.51 19.31 36.49
N GLY A 28 -27.33 19.81 36.18
CA GLY A 28 -27.13 21.20 35.79
C GLY A 28 -27.27 21.31 34.27
N HIS A 29 -28.13 22.20 33.80
CA HIS A 29 -28.17 22.61 32.38
C HIS A 29 -26.91 23.41 32.08
N GLU A 30 -25.95 22.80 31.37
CA GLU A 30 -24.86 23.56 30.77
C GLU A 30 -25.26 23.98 29.35
N HIS A 31 -25.48 25.28 29.20
CA HIS A 31 -25.49 25.95 27.90
C HIS A 31 -24.08 25.79 27.28
N SER A 32 -23.98 24.99 26.25
CA SER A 32 -22.79 24.93 25.43
C SER A 32 -22.63 26.23 24.66
N THR A 33 -21.82 27.14 25.21
CA THR A 33 -21.30 28.29 24.45
C THR A 33 -20.24 27.77 23.50
N TYR A 34 -20.55 27.78 22.22
CA TYR A 34 -19.58 27.63 21.15
C TYR A 34 -18.54 28.77 21.25
N LEU A 35 -17.36 28.49 21.74
CA LEU A 35 -16.21 29.40 21.63
C LEU A 35 -15.65 29.33 20.21
N PRO A 36 -15.29 30.47 19.60
CA PRO A 36 -14.76 30.50 18.25
C PRO A 36 -13.29 30.03 18.23
N THR A 37 -12.95 29.18 17.26
CA THR A 37 -11.59 28.86 16.78
C THR A 37 -10.55 28.59 17.86
N ASP A 38 -10.63 27.41 18.50
CA ASP A 38 -9.46 26.84 19.19
C ASP A 38 -8.39 26.49 18.14
N VAL A 39 -7.38 27.37 18.05
CA VAL A 39 -6.15 27.06 17.34
C VAL A 39 -5.47 25.94 18.13
N MET A 40 -5.60 24.70 17.65
CA MET A 40 -4.90 23.58 18.26
C MET A 40 -3.40 23.87 18.27
N PRO A 41 -2.70 23.62 19.41
CA PRO A 41 -1.25 23.68 19.40
C PRO A 41 -0.68 22.71 18.36
N ALA A 42 0.36 23.14 17.63
CA ALA A 42 1.04 22.31 16.66
C ALA A 42 1.48 20.97 17.28
N ALA A 43 1.25 19.86 16.57
CA ALA A 43 1.67 18.54 17.03
C ALA A 43 3.19 18.35 16.91
N PHE A 44 3.83 19.07 15.99
CA PHE A 44 5.26 19.03 15.74
C PHE A 44 5.92 20.42 15.87
N PRO A 45 5.80 21.12 17.03
CA PRO A 45 6.19 22.53 17.14
C PRO A 45 7.70 22.77 16.93
N LYS A 46 8.53 21.75 17.17
CA LYS A 46 9.99 21.84 17.03
C LYS A 46 10.49 21.41 15.65
N ILE A 47 9.62 20.88 14.78
CA ILE A 47 9.98 20.44 13.43
C ILE A 47 9.68 21.57 12.44
N ARG A 48 10.71 22.03 11.74
CA ARG A 48 10.56 22.95 10.61
C ARG A 48 10.10 22.19 9.36
N LYS A 49 9.68 22.90 8.32
CA LYS A 49 9.43 22.30 7.00
C LYS A 49 10.72 21.69 6.47
N ILE A 50 10.66 20.42 6.11
CA ILE A 50 11.77 19.66 5.54
C ILE A 50 12.06 20.19 4.13
N ARG A 51 13.31 20.41 3.82
CA ARG A 51 13.77 20.97 2.53
C ARG A 51 14.91 20.16 1.96
N TYR A 52 15.08 20.23 0.66
CA TYR A 52 16.28 19.74 0.01
C TYR A 52 17.47 20.67 0.36
N GLU A 53 18.54 20.07 0.86
CA GLU A 53 19.79 20.76 1.20
C GLU A 53 21.01 20.16 0.49
N GLY A 54 20.83 19.05 -0.22
CA GLY A 54 21.87 18.36 -0.95
C GLY A 54 22.63 17.32 -0.13
N PRO A 55 23.45 16.48 -0.80
CA PRO A 55 24.10 15.31 -0.20
C PRO A 55 25.12 15.67 0.90
N ASP A 56 25.65 16.87 0.93
CA ASP A 56 26.62 17.32 1.94
C ASP A 56 25.97 17.82 3.23
N SER A 57 24.65 17.99 3.26
CA SER A 57 23.94 18.44 4.46
C SER A 57 24.07 17.43 5.60
N ARG A 58 24.40 17.94 6.79
CA ARG A 58 24.46 17.16 8.03
C ARG A 58 23.20 17.30 8.88
N ASP A 59 22.23 18.08 8.45
CA ASP A 59 20.96 18.18 9.13
C ASP A 59 20.15 16.89 8.89
N PRO A 60 19.81 16.09 9.94
CA PRO A 60 19.02 14.88 9.79
C PRO A 60 17.57 15.16 9.35
N LEU A 61 17.10 16.42 9.46
CA LEU A 61 15.76 16.86 9.08
C LEU A 61 15.80 17.64 7.75
N SER A 62 16.57 17.14 6.78
CA SER A 62 16.62 17.66 5.41
C SER A 62 16.70 16.53 4.40
N PHE A 63 16.22 16.76 3.16
CA PHE A 63 16.44 15.86 2.05
C PHE A 63 17.84 16.02 1.47
N LYS A 64 18.52 14.91 1.22
CA LYS A 64 19.84 14.85 0.59
C LYS A 64 19.74 14.57 -0.91
N HIS A 65 18.72 13.87 -1.33
CA HIS A 65 18.55 13.41 -2.71
C HIS A 65 17.19 13.81 -3.30
N TYR A 66 16.12 13.86 -2.50
CA TYR A 66 14.82 14.29 -2.96
C TYR A 66 14.74 15.81 -3.11
N ASN A 67 14.82 16.26 -4.36
CA ASN A 67 14.56 17.64 -4.75
C ASN A 67 13.27 17.66 -5.60
N PRO A 68 12.14 18.11 -5.06
CA PRO A 68 10.84 17.96 -5.72
C PRO A 68 10.76 18.58 -7.11
N ASP A 69 11.51 19.63 -7.36
CA ASP A 69 11.48 20.39 -8.61
C ASP A 69 12.63 20.02 -9.58
N GLU A 70 13.53 19.12 -9.20
CA GLU A 70 14.59 18.62 -10.07
C GLU A 70 13.98 17.80 -11.22
N ILE A 71 14.41 18.15 -12.45
CA ILE A 71 13.94 17.45 -13.65
C ILE A 71 14.82 16.23 -13.91
N VAL A 72 14.21 15.05 -13.93
CA VAL A 72 14.83 13.78 -14.30
C VAL A 72 14.04 13.17 -15.46
N GLU A 73 14.72 12.82 -16.57
CA GLU A 73 14.07 12.32 -17.79
C GLU A 73 12.85 13.17 -18.23
N GLY A 74 12.96 14.48 -18.18
CA GLY A 74 11.92 15.42 -18.66
C GLY A 74 10.73 15.65 -17.72
N LYS A 75 10.72 15.06 -16.52
CA LYS A 75 9.65 15.18 -15.54
C LYS A 75 10.18 15.59 -14.16
N ALA A 76 9.44 16.44 -13.43
CA ALA A 76 9.87 16.83 -12.10
C ALA A 76 9.83 15.63 -11.14
N MET A 77 10.79 15.56 -10.21
CA MET A 77 10.94 14.45 -9.29
C MET A 77 9.66 14.20 -8.47
N LYS A 78 9.00 15.25 -7.99
CA LYS A 78 7.69 15.14 -7.31
C LYS A 78 6.61 14.46 -8.15
N ASP A 79 6.64 14.64 -9.47
CA ASP A 79 5.66 14.08 -10.39
C ASP A 79 5.99 12.62 -10.77
N HIS A 80 7.27 12.21 -10.71
CA HIS A 80 7.64 10.80 -10.81
C HIS A 80 7.06 9.99 -9.66
N PHE A 81 7.16 10.52 -8.44
CA PHE A 81 6.84 9.77 -7.24
C PHE A 81 5.39 9.94 -6.78
N ARG A 82 4.88 11.17 -6.76
CA ARG A 82 3.58 11.46 -6.15
C ARG A 82 3.49 10.84 -4.74
N PHE A 83 4.52 11.11 -3.89
CA PHE A 83 4.65 10.53 -2.57
C PHE A 83 3.40 10.71 -1.71
N SER A 84 2.98 9.63 -1.07
CA SER A 84 1.82 9.58 -0.20
C SER A 84 2.18 9.02 1.17
N VAL A 85 1.56 9.58 2.20
CA VAL A 85 1.70 9.14 3.60
C VAL A 85 0.47 8.35 3.99
N VAL A 86 0.67 7.16 4.56
CA VAL A 86 -0.42 6.33 5.04
C VAL A 86 -0.91 6.79 6.41
N TYR A 87 -2.24 6.76 6.59
CA TYR A 87 -2.86 7.21 7.83
C TYR A 87 -2.65 6.22 8.99
N TRP A 88 -2.79 4.91 8.72
CA TRP A 88 -2.77 3.85 9.74
C TRP A 88 -1.44 3.72 10.47
N HIS A 89 -0.34 3.55 9.78
CA HIS A 89 0.98 3.43 10.40
C HIS A 89 1.48 4.75 10.97
N THR A 90 1.29 5.86 10.26
CA THR A 90 1.85 7.15 10.65
C THR A 90 1.09 7.76 11.82
N MET A 91 -0.23 7.81 11.74
CA MET A 91 -1.05 8.51 12.74
C MET A 91 -1.54 7.59 13.85
N ARG A 92 -1.84 6.32 13.56
CA ARG A 92 -2.40 5.36 14.52
C ARG A 92 -1.43 4.27 14.97
N GLY A 93 -0.21 4.21 14.41
CA GLY A 93 0.80 3.23 14.82
C GLY A 93 1.13 3.36 16.31
N MET A 94 1.12 2.24 17.02
CA MET A 94 1.34 2.15 18.47
C MET A 94 2.49 1.22 18.84
N GLY A 95 3.35 0.86 17.88
CA GLY A 95 4.49 -0.04 18.09
C GLY A 95 4.09 -1.48 18.40
N ALA A 96 2.90 -1.91 17.97
CA ALA A 96 2.46 -3.30 18.09
C ALA A 96 3.10 -4.15 16.99
N ASP A 97 3.39 -5.40 17.32
CA ASP A 97 3.74 -6.49 16.41
C ASP A 97 2.93 -7.75 16.78
N MET A 98 3.13 -8.85 16.05
CA MET A 98 2.39 -10.08 16.30
C MET A 98 2.71 -10.75 17.65
N PHE A 99 3.80 -10.37 18.31
CA PHE A 99 4.22 -10.89 19.60
C PHE A 99 4.09 -9.87 20.72
N GLY A 100 3.87 -8.61 20.36
CA GLY A 100 3.94 -7.50 21.27
C GLY A 100 2.61 -7.15 21.90
N MET A 101 2.72 -6.27 22.88
CA MET A 101 1.57 -5.65 23.52
C MET A 101 0.87 -4.76 22.50
N ASN A 102 -0.44 -4.64 22.63
CA ASN A 102 -1.27 -3.81 21.75
C ASN A 102 -0.82 -2.34 21.69
N ARG A 103 -0.03 -1.90 22.65
CA ARG A 103 0.53 -0.53 22.73
C ARG A 103 1.90 -0.57 23.38
N SER A 104 2.96 -0.43 22.59
CA SER A 104 4.31 -0.20 23.12
C SER A 104 4.58 1.26 23.43
N TRP A 105 3.88 2.16 22.73
CA TRP A 105 3.99 3.60 22.88
C TRP A 105 2.69 4.30 22.46
N HIS A 106 2.54 5.55 22.90
CA HIS A 106 1.38 6.39 22.62
C HIS A 106 1.79 7.57 21.73
N ARG A 107 0.97 7.89 20.77
CA ARG A 107 1.12 9.12 20.00
C ARG A 107 0.72 10.31 20.87
N PRO A 108 1.50 11.41 20.92
CA PRO A 108 1.21 12.55 21.78
C PRO A 108 -0.12 13.28 21.49
N TRP A 109 -0.64 13.09 20.28
CA TRP A 109 -1.93 13.67 19.88
C TRP A 109 -3.14 12.84 20.29
N GLU A 110 -2.96 11.57 20.68
CA GLU A 110 -4.06 10.68 21.10
C GLU A 110 -4.48 10.97 22.54
N ASP A 111 -5.80 10.95 22.78
CA ASP A 111 -6.40 11.10 24.11
C ASP A 111 -6.87 9.76 24.72
N GLY A 112 -6.64 8.66 24.00
CA GLY A 112 -7.05 7.32 24.40
C GLY A 112 -8.50 6.97 24.06
N THR A 113 -9.27 7.90 23.47
CA THR A 113 -10.63 7.64 22.97
C THR A 113 -10.65 7.36 21.49
N ASP A 114 -11.70 6.68 21.01
CA ASP A 114 -12.01 6.57 19.58
C ASP A 114 -13.23 7.44 19.24
N SER A 115 -13.20 8.72 19.69
CA SER A 115 -14.26 9.68 19.43
C SER A 115 -14.10 10.37 18.08
N VAL A 116 -15.19 10.90 17.52
CA VAL A 116 -15.13 11.71 16.30
C VAL A 116 -14.30 12.99 16.51
N ALA A 117 -14.31 13.55 17.73
CA ALA A 117 -13.47 14.71 18.06
C ALA A 117 -11.98 14.35 17.98
N MET A 118 -11.60 13.17 18.50
CA MET A 118 -10.23 12.65 18.39
C MET A 118 -9.86 12.37 16.94
N ALA A 119 -10.75 11.80 16.16
CA ALA A 119 -10.55 11.56 14.74
C ALA A 119 -10.27 12.87 13.97
N ILE A 120 -11.05 13.92 14.21
CA ILE A 120 -10.84 15.26 13.63
C ILE A 120 -9.48 15.84 14.05
N LYS A 121 -9.12 15.73 15.33
CA LYS A 121 -7.80 16.17 15.82
C LYS A 121 -6.67 15.44 15.09
N ARG A 122 -6.76 14.12 14.98
CA ARG A 122 -5.78 13.29 14.27
C ARG A 122 -5.64 13.66 12.80
N THR A 123 -6.75 14.00 12.14
CA THR A 123 -6.76 14.49 10.76
C THR A 123 -5.94 15.77 10.61
N ARG A 124 -6.08 16.74 11.52
CA ARG A 124 -5.29 17.98 11.53
C ARG A 124 -3.79 17.70 11.71
N VAL A 125 -3.45 16.77 12.62
CA VAL A 125 -2.06 16.33 12.82
C VAL A 125 -1.46 15.70 11.55
N MET A 126 -2.25 14.89 10.84
CA MET A 126 -1.82 14.29 9.57
C MET A 126 -1.47 15.36 8.53
N PHE A 127 -2.30 16.36 8.38
CA PHE A 127 -2.05 17.45 7.42
C PHE A 127 -0.85 18.30 7.83
N GLU A 128 -0.67 18.63 9.14
CA GLU A 128 0.55 19.28 9.63
C GLU A 128 1.81 18.46 9.31
N PHE A 129 1.73 17.14 9.49
CA PHE A 129 2.84 16.23 9.15
C PHE A 129 3.18 16.29 7.66
N CYS A 130 2.18 16.12 6.79
CA CYS A 130 2.36 16.16 5.33
C CYS A 130 2.91 17.52 4.86
N GLU A 131 2.41 18.65 5.37
CA GLU A 131 2.92 19.97 5.04
C GLU A 131 4.39 20.16 5.43
N LYS A 132 4.76 19.73 6.64
CA LYS A 132 6.13 19.82 7.13
C LYS A 132 7.07 18.89 6.36
N LEU A 133 6.62 17.68 6.05
CA LEU A 133 7.39 16.73 5.25
C LEU A 133 7.48 17.16 3.77
N GLY A 134 6.47 17.86 3.25
CA GLY A 134 6.35 18.18 1.83
C GLY A 134 5.76 17.02 1.00
N ALA A 135 5.00 16.11 1.63
CA ALA A 135 4.28 15.05 0.94
C ALA A 135 2.99 15.58 0.31
N PRO A 136 2.78 15.44 -1.01
CA PRO A 136 1.62 16.01 -1.69
C PRO A 136 0.34 15.19 -1.54
N PHE A 137 0.43 13.94 -1.05
CA PHE A 137 -0.71 13.03 -0.93
C PHE A 137 -0.73 12.30 0.40
N TYR A 138 -1.92 11.81 0.74
CA TYR A 138 -2.17 10.85 1.82
C TYR A 138 -3.07 9.71 1.32
N ALA A 139 -3.09 8.59 2.06
CA ALA A 139 -3.97 7.46 1.84
C ALA A 139 -4.58 6.98 3.16
N PHE A 140 -5.79 6.39 3.13
CA PHE A 140 -6.48 5.94 4.34
C PHE A 140 -7.38 4.72 4.12
N HIS A 141 -7.62 3.98 5.21
CA HIS A 141 -8.82 3.15 5.37
C HIS A 141 -9.90 3.95 6.11
N ASP A 142 -11.16 3.71 5.77
CA ASP A 142 -12.29 4.44 6.38
C ASP A 142 -12.32 4.37 7.91
N ARG A 143 -11.83 3.25 8.50
CA ARG A 143 -11.79 3.05 9.95
C ARG A 143 -10.56 3.67 10.63
N ASP A 144 -9.55 4.07 9.88
CA ASP A 144 -8.43 4.83 10.41
C ASP A 144 -8.83 6.26 10.70
N VAL A 145 -9.61 6.85 9.79
CA VAL A 145 -10.00 8.27 9.85
C VAL A 145 -11.24 8.52 10.69
N ALA A 146 -12.15 7.55 10.82
CA ALA A 146 -13.38 7.70 11.59
C ALA A 146 -13.73 6.45 12.40
N PRO A 147 -14.25 6.61 13.63
CA PRO A 147 -14.66 5.49 14.46
C PRO A 147 -15.88 4.77 13.90
N GLU A 148 -15.96 3.47 14.14
CA GLU A 148 -17.17 2.70 13.90
C GLU A 148 -18.23 2.99 14.98
N GLY A 149 -19.47 3.21 14.57
CA GLY A 149 -20.61 3.39 15.47
C GLY A 149 -21.30 2.05 15.79
N LYS A 150 -22.37 2.11 16.58
CA LYS A 150 -23.15 0.93 16.97
C LYS A 150 -23.85 0.22 15.79
N ASN A 151 -23.99 0.93 14.69
CA ASN A 151 -24.60 0.47 13.46
C ASN A 151 -24.07 1.27 12.25
N LEU A 152 -24.41 0.82 11.05
CA LEU A 152 -23.92 1.44 9.82
C LEU A 152 -24.33 2.92 9.68
N VAL A 153 -25.50 3.31 10.19
CA VAL A 153 -25.98 4.70 10.13
C VAL A 153 -25.10 5.63 10.99
N GLU A 154 -24.80 5.22 12.20
CA GLU A 154 -23.90 5.98 13.10
C GLU A 154 -22.49 6.03 12.54
N THR A 155 -22.01 4.91 12.01
CA THR A 155 -20.70 4.79 11.38
C THR A 155 -20.57 5.76 10.21
N ASN A 156 -21.52 5.77 9.30
CA ASN A 156 -21.52 6.67 8.15
C ASN A 156 -21.59 8.14 8.59
N ARG A 157 -22.39 8.46 9.60
CA ARG A 157 -22.48 9.82 10.17
C ARG A 157 -21.14 10.27 10.78
N SER A 158 -20.43 9.38 11.47
CA SER A 158 -19.10 9.65 12.00
C SER A 158 -18.11 9.96 10.89
N LEU A 159 -18.09 9.14 9.85
CA LEU A 159 -17.25 9.33 8.67
C LEU A 159 -17.56 10.65 7.97
N ASP A 160 -18.84 10.98 7.73
CA ASP A 160 -19.23 12.24 7.09
C ASP A 160 -18.73 13.49 7.84
N ARG A 161 -18.68 13.43 9.18
CA ARG A 161 -18.15 14.53 10.00
C ARG A 161 -16.65 14.71 9.80
N VAL A 162 -15.89 13.62 9.72
CA VAL A 162 -14.44 13.68 9.48
C VAL A 162 -14.14 14.09 8.05
N VAL A 163 -14.91 13.60 7.08
CA VAL A 163 -14.76 13.95 5.65
C VAL A 163 -14.91 15.47 5.43
N LYS A 164 -15.81 16.14 6.14
CA LYS A 164 -15.91 17.60 6.08
C LYS A 164 -14.62 18.30 6.50
N GLU A 165 -13.96 17.79 7.53
CA GLU A 165 -12.67 18.34 7.97
C GLU A 165 -11.55 18.02 6.97
N LEU A 166 -11.50 16.77 6.47
CA LEU A 166 -10.54 16.38 5.41
C LEU A 166 -10.65 17.30 4.20
N LYS A 167 -11.87 17.53 3.71
CA LYS A 167 -12.14 18.40 2.55
C LYS A 167 -11.68 19.85 2.78
N LYS A 168 -11.93 20.36 4.00
CA LYS A 168 -11.46 21.70 4.39
C LYS A 168 -9.93 21.76 4.34
N LEU A 169 -9.26 20.80 4.98
CA LEU A 169 -7.80 20.76 5.04
C LEU A 169 -7.15 20.56 3.66
N GLN A 170 -7.76 19.76 2.78
CA GLN A 170 -7.32 19.65 1.39
C GLN A 170 -7.38 21.00 0.66
N SER A 171 -8.46 21.76 0.88
CA SER A 171 -8.62 23.10 0.29
C SER A 171 -7.59 24.09 0.84
N ASP A 172 -7.30 24.01 2.14
CA ASP A 172 -6.38 24.94 2.82
C ASP A 172 -4.92 24.68 2.47
N THR A 173 -4.53 23.41 2.22
CA THR A 173 -3.13 23.00 2.06
C THR A 173 -2.74 22.56 0.66
N GLY A 174 -3.70 22.17 -0.16
CA GLY A 174 -3.45 21.56 -1.48
C GLY A 174 -3.01 20.10 -1.44
N ILE A 175 -2.93 19.46 -0.25
CA ILE A 175 -2.60 18.04 -0.10
C ILE A 175 -3.79 17.20 -0.57
N GLY A 176 -3.57 16.29 -1.52
CA GLY A 176 -4.61 15.47 -2.14
C GLY A 176 -4.73 14.07 -1.54
N LEU A 177 -5.85 13.41 -1.83
CA LEU A 177 -6.02 11.98 -1.54
C LEU A 177 -5.47 11.15 -2.71
N LEU A 178 -4.46 10.31 -2.45
CA LEU A 178 -3.97 9.38 -3.46
C LEU A 178 -5.00 8.27 -3.69
N TRP A 179 -5.41 7.59 -2.61
CA TRP A 179 -6.49 6.63 -2.65
C TRP A 179 -7.12 6.44 -1.27
N GLY A 180 -8.40 6.08 -1.27
CA GLY A 180 -9.12 5.61 -0.09
C GLY A 180 -9.45 4.12 -0.23
N THR A 181 -9.75 3.46 0.87
CA THR A 181 -10.24 2.09 0.88
C THR A 181 -11.12 1.81 2.09
N ALA A 182 -11.98 0.79 2.00
CA ALA A 182 -12.76 0.28 3.11
C ALA A 182 -11.95 -0.77 3.88
N CYS A 183 -11.85 -0.63 5.20
CA CYS A 183 -11.24 -1.63 6.07
C CYS A 183 -12.15 -2.86 6.21
N LEU A 184 -11.98 -3.84 5.33
CA LEU A 184 -12.78 -5.08 5.28
C LEU A 184 -12.09 -6.28 5.96
N PHE A 185 -11.20 -6.03 6.91
CA PHE A 185 -10.36 -7.08 7.49
C PHE A 185 -10.20 -6.98 9.02
N ALA A 186 -10.28 -5.80 9.62
CA ALA A 186 -9.99 -5.59 11.04
C ALA A 186 -11.14 -6.02 11.96
N HIS A 187 -12.40 -5.77 11.59
CA HIS A 187 -13.54 -6.10 12.45
C HIS A 187 -13.81 -7.60 12.45
N PRO A 188 -14.17 -8.23 13.60
CA PRO A 188 -14.46 -9.67 13.70
C PRO A 188 -15.49 -10.21 12.70
N ARG A 189 -16.43 -9.39 12.20
CA ARG A 189 -17.38 -9.81 11.16
C ARG A 189 -16.70 -10.33 9.89
N TYR A 190 -15.49 -9.83 9.59
CA TYR A 190 -14.72 -10.17 8.40
C TYR A 190 -13.70 -11.31 8.62
N MET A 191 -13.75 -12.01 9.75
CA MET A 191 -12.77 -13.07 10.04
C MET A 191 -12.75 -14.22 9.01
N HIS A 192 -13.84 -14.40 8.26
CA HIS A 192 -14.00 -15.39 7.19
C HIS A 192 -14.17 -14.74 5.82
N GLY A 193 -13.50 -13.62 5.58
CA GLY A 193 -13.66 -12.81 4.36
C GLY A 193 -14.79 -11.81 4.46
N ALA A 194 -14.80 -10.88 3.54
CA ALA A 194 -15.84 -9.88 3.34
C ALA A 194 -16.60 -10.17 2.04
N ALA A 195 -15.97 -9.97 0.89
CA ALA A 195 -16.54 -10.30 -0.41
C ALA A 195 -16.59 -11.81 -0.68
N THR A 196 -15.69 -12.59 -0.06
CA THR A 196 -15.67 -14.06 -0.13
C THR A 196 -16.40 -14.73 1.05
N SER A 197 -17.02 -13.96 1.95
CA SER A 197 -17.66 -14.48 3.13
C SER A 197 -18.70 -15.58 2.80
N CYS A 198 -18.69 -16.64 3.60
CA CYS A 198 -19.71 -17.68 3.58
C CYS A 198 -21.09 -17.20 4.10
N ASN A 199 -21.20 -15.96 4.60
CA ASN A 199 -22.43 -15.33 5.10
C ASN A 199 -22.83 -14.14 4.23
N ALA A 200 -24.01 -14.22 3.60
CA ALA A 200 -24.52 -13.17 2.71
C ALA A 200 -24.75 -11.82 3.43
N ASP A 201 -25.06 -11.81 4.73
CA ASP A 201 -25.24 -10.56 5.49
C ASP A 201 -23.89 -9.85 5.68
N VAL A 202 -22.80 -10.60 5.83
CA VAL A 202 -21.43 -10.04 5.89
C VAL A 202 -21.05 -9.44 4.53
N PHE A 203 -21.31 -10.15 3.45
CA PHE A 203 -21.13 -9.64 2.09
C PHE A 203 -21.91 -8.34 1.85
N ALA A 204 -23.18 -8.31 2.25
CA ALA A 204 -24.03 -7.12 2.11
C ALA A 204 -23.50 -5.93 2.92
N TYR A 205 -23.03 -6.17 4.15
CA TYR A 205 -22.43 -5.14 4.99
C TYR A 205 -21.12 -4.60 4.37
N ALA A 206 -20.26 -5.49 3.87
CA ALA A 206 -19.04 -5.13 3.16
C ALA A 206 -19.35 -4.28 1.91
N GLY A 207 -20.32 -4.68 1.12
CA GLY A 207 -20.78 -3.91 -0.05
C GLY A 207 -21.27 -2.51 0.31
N ALA A 208 -22.03 -2.38 1.39
CA ALA A 208 -22.49 -1.08 1.90
C ALA A 208 -21.32 -0.20 2.39
N GLN A 209 -20.31 -0.80 3.02
CA GLN A 209 -19.11 -0.10 3.48
C GLN A 209 -18.26 0.37 2.28
N VAL A 210 -18.02 -0.48 1.28
CA VAL A 210 -17.33 -0.10 0.03
C VAL A 210 -18.07 1.01 -0.70
N LYS A 211 -19.39 0.88 -0.86
CA LYS A 211 -20.22 1.93 -1.46
C LYS A 211 -19.99 3.28 -0.81
N LYS A 212 -20.08 3.35 0.51
CA LYS A 212 -19.86 4.59 1.26
C LYS A 212 -18.44 5.12 1.10
N CYS A 213 -17.44 4.25 1.15
CA CYS A 213 -16.04 4.65 1.02
C CYS A 213 -15.72 5.16 -0.41
N LEU A 214 -16.33 4.58 -1.45
CA LEU A 214 -16.22 5.08 -2.82
C LEU A 214 -16.81 6.48 -2.98
N GLU A 215 -17.97 6.74 -2.37
CA GLU A 215 -18.61 8.07 -2.36
C GLU A 215 -17.71 9.11 -1.67
N VAL A 216 -17.12 8.74 -0.52
CA VAL A 216 -16.16 9.57 0.23
C VAL A 216 -14.89 9.83 -0.59
N THR A 217 -14.32 8.78 -1.19
CA THR A 217 -13.12 8.91 -2.02
C THR A 217 -13.36 9.86 -3.20
N LYS A 218 -14.54 9.76 -3.85
CA LYS A 218 -14.96 10.71 -4.88
C LYS A 218 -15.09 12.13 -4.32
N GLU A 219 -15.75 12.31 -3.18
CA GLU A 219 -15.96 13.62 -2.55
C GLU A 219 -14.63 14.31 -2.22
N LEU A 220 -13.63 13.55 -1.82
CA LEU A 220 -12.26 13.99 -1.54
C LEU A 220 -11.37 14.07 -2.78
N ALA A 221 -11.94 13.94 -4.00
CA ALA A 221 -11.22 13.95 -5.27
C ALA A 221 -10.03 12.96 -5.31
N GLY A 222 -10.18 11.78 -4.69
CA GLY A 222 -9.14 10.75 -4.68
C GLY A 222 -8.74 10.30 -6.07
N ALA A 223 -7.43 10.13 -6.29
CA ALA A 223 -6.90 9.69 -7.59
C ALA A 223 -7.19 8.21 -7.88
N GLY A 224 -7.42 7.40 -6.83
CA GLY A 224 -7.74 5.99 -6.95
C GLY A 224 -8.50 5.44 -5.76
N TYR A 225 -8.78 4.13 -5.82
CA TYR A 225 -9.36 3.33 -4.75
C TYR A 225 -8.70 1.95 -4.76
N VAL A 226 -8.19 1.52 -3.62
CA VAL A 226 -7.51 0.22 -3.47
C VAL A 226 -8.46 -0.81 -2.87
N PHE A 227 -8.41 -2.04 -3.39
CA PHE A 227 -9.00 -3.22 -2.80
C PHE A 227 -7.86 -4.11 -2.31
N TRP A 228 -7.69 -4.18 -0.99
CA TRP A 228 -6.78 -5.10 -0.33
C TRP A 228 -7.55 -6.27 0.27
N GLY A 229 -7.22 -7.47 -0.18
CA GLY A 229 -7.96 -8.70 0.13
C GLY A 229 -7.46 -9.46 1.36
N GLY A 230 -7.02 -8.79 2.44
CA GLY A 230 -6.36 -9.41 3.58
C GLY A 230 -7.10 -10.57 4.26
N ARG A 231 -8.43 -10.65 4.15
CA ARG A 231 -9.26 -11.76 4.62
C ARG A 231 -9.92 -12.57 3.49
N GLU A 232 -9.69 -12.18 2.24
CA GLU A 232 -10.22 -12.86 1.07
C GLU A 232 -9.35 -14.07 0.72
N GLY A 233 -9.69 -15.22 1.25
CA GLY A 233 -8.93 -16.45 1.12
C GLY A 233 -9.32 -17.50 2.16
N TYR A 234 -8.46 -18.51 2.35
CA TYR A 234 -8.78 -19.63 3.22
C TYR A 234 -7.59 -20.14 4.03
N SER A 235 -7.86 -20.80 5.14
CA SER A 235 -6.86 -21.53 5.94
C SER A 235 -6.86 -23.03 5.66
N THR A 236 -7.99 -23.61 5.24
CA THR A 236 -8.14 -25.01 4.86
C THR A 236 -9.23 -25.16 3.81
N LEU A 237 -9.03 -26.06 2.85
CA LEU A 237 -10.05 -26.42 1.86
C LEU A 237 -11.13 -27.37 2.39
N LEU A 238 -11.03 -27.82 3.64
CA LEU A 238 -12.02 -28.73 4.22
C LEU A 238 -13.38 -28.05 4.48
N ASN A 239 -13.41 -26.73 4.59
CA ASN A 239 -14.61 -25.93 4.85
C ASN A 239 -14.82 -24.79 3.83
N THR A 240 -14.09 -24.80 2.71
CA THR A 240 -14.06 -23.72 1.72
C THR A 240 -14.58 -24.20 0.36
N ASP A 241 -15.58 -23.51 -0.16
CA ASP A 241 -16.02 -23.62 -1.55
C ASP A 241 -15.34 -22.52 -2.37
N MET A 242 -14.06 -22.77 -2.74
CA MET A 242 -13.21 -21.81 -3.44
C MET A 242 -13.86 -21.23 -4.69
N LYS A 243 -14.54 -22.07 -5.49
CA LYS A 243 -15.19 -21.60 -6.72
C LYS A 243 -16.27 -20.57 -6.43
N ARG A 244 -17.09 -20.83 -5.42
CA ARG A 244 -18.16 -19.92 -5.01
C ARG A 244 -17.60 -18.64 -4.42
N GLU A 245 -16.56 -18.72 -3.60
CA GLU A 245 -15.91 -17.55 -3.01
C GLU A 245 -15.30 -16.62 -4.09
N LEU A 246 -14.63 -17.19 -5.10
CA LEU A 246 -14.10 -16.42 -6.23
C LEU A 246 -15.22 -15.81 -7.09
N ASP A 247 -16.33 -16.54 -7.32
CA ASP A 247 -17.50 -15.99 -8.02
C ASP A 247 -18.13 -14.82 -7.25
N HIS A 248 -18.20 -14.92 -5.92
CA HIS A 248 -18.69 -13.82 -5.07
C HIS A 248 -17.76 -12.63 -5.14
N LEU A 249 -16.44 -12.82 -5.07
CA LEU A 249 -15.47 -11.74 -5.22
C LEU A 249 -15.58 -11.05 -6.58
N GLY A 250 -15.68 -11.83 -7.67
CA GLY A 250 -15.91 -11.28 -9.01
C GLY A 250 -17.19 -10.45 -9.10
N ALA A 251 -18.31 -10.99 -8.56
CA ALA A 251 -19.58 -10.24 -8.51
C ALA A 251 -19.47 -8.95 -7.67
N PHE A 252 -18.78 -9.00 -6.53
CA PHE A 252 -18.55 -7.85 -5.66
C PHE A 252 -17.80 -6.73 -6.37
N LEU A 253 -16.72 -7.07 -7.08
CA LEU A 253 -15.93 -6.10 -7.82
C LEU A 253 -16.70 -5.51 -9.01
N HIS A 254 -17.53 -6.29 -9.70
CA HIS A 254 -18.47 -5.75 -10.71
C HIS A 254 -19.46 -4.76 -10.11
N MET A 255 -20.05 -5.05 -8.94
CA MET A 255 -20.93 -4.10 -8.24
C MET A 255 -20.19 -2.80 -7.89
N ALA A 256 -18.92 -2.89 -7.49
CA ALA A 256 -18.09 -1.70 -7.22
C ALA A 256 -17.82 -0.89 -8.50
N VAL A 257 -17.54 -1.55 -9.63
CA VAL A 257 -17.35 -0.92 -10.95
C VAL A 257 -18.64 -0.21 -11.40
N ASP A 258 -19.79 -0.87 -11.26
CA ASP A 258 -21.08 -0.29 -11.60
C ASP A 258 -21.39 0.93 -10.74
N HIS A 259 -21.13 0.85 -9.44
CA HIS A 259 -21.30 1.99 -8.53
C HIS A 259 -20.34 3.13 -8.87
N LYS A 260 -19.07 2.84 -9.16
CA LYS A 260 -18.09 3.82 -9.64
C LYS A 260 -18.61 4.59 -10.85
N LYS A 261 -19.17 3.88 -11.85
CA LYS A 261 -19.77 4.45 -13.06
C LYS A 261 -20.99 5.30 -12.72
N ALA A 262 -21.90 4.77 -11.89
CA ALA A 262 -23.13 5.45 -11.48
C ALA A 262 -22.87 6.77 -10.75
N ILE A 263 -21.90 6.81 -9.84
CA ILE A 263 -21.55 8.06 -9.15
C ILE A 263 -20.63 8.98 -9.97
N GLY A 264 -20.11 8.52 -11.11
CA GLY A 264 -19.15 9.27 -11.94
C GLY A 264 -17.78 9.46 -11.32
N PHE A 265 -17.31 8.51 -10.48
CA PHE A 265 -15.95 8.52 -9.95
C PHE A 265 -14.94 8.19 -11.06
N LYS A 266 -13.92 9.04 -11.24
CA LYS A 266 -12.92 8.90 -12.31
C LYS A 266 -11.60 8.29 -11.84
N GLY A 267 -11.42 8.12 -10.52
CA GLY A 267 -10.20 7.51 -9.96
C GLY A 267 -10.00 6.07 -10.44
N GLN A 268 -8.76 5.62 -10.49
CA GLN A 268 -8.41 4.27 -10.89
C GLN A 268 -8.71 3.28 -9.75
N PHE A 269 -9.25 2.11 -10.10
CA PHE A 269 -9.35 0.98 -9.17
C PHE A 269 -8.05 0.17 -9.18
N TYR A 270 -7.63 -0.26 -8.00
CA TYR A 270 -6.45 -1.10 -7.81
C TYR A 270 -6.81 -2.33 -6.99
N ILE A 271 -6.18 -3.47 -7.31
CA ILE A 271 -6.05 -4.61 -6.40
C ILE A 271 -4.63 -4.60 -5.88
N GLU A 272 -4.49 -4.86 -4.58
CA GLU A 272 -3.21 -4.97 -3.91
C GLU A 272 -2.94 -6.43 -3.55
N PRO A 273 -2.00 -7.10 -4.24
CA PRO A 273 -1.68 -8.50 -3.99
C PRO A 273 -0.97 -8.70 -2.65
N LYS A 274 -1.34 -9.82 -1.98
CA LYS A 274 -0.61 -10.36 -0.82
C LYS A 274 -0.81 -11.87 -0.74
N PRO A 275 0.24 -12.69 -0.56
CA PRO A 275 0.09 -14.16 -0.61
C PRO A 275 -0.55 -14.76 0.63
N LYS A 276 -0.34 -14.13 1.78
CA LYS A 276 -0.69 -14.64 3.11
C LYS A 276 -0.67 -13.52 4.13
N GLU A 277 -1.17 -13.79 5.35
CA GLU A 277 -1.15 -12.86 6.48
C GLU A 277 -2.10 -11.66 6.26
N PRO A 278 -3.24 -11.67 6.96
CA PRO A 278 -3.61 -12.59 8.05
C PRO A 278 -4.17 -13.95 7.61
N THR A 279 -4.63 -14.11 6.37
CA THR A 279 -5.16 -15.38 5.86
C THR A 279 -4.01 -16.25 5.35
N LYS A 280 -4.10 -17.56 5.53
CA LYS A 280 -3.01 -18.49 5.16
C LYS A 280 -2.78 -18.53 3.64
N HIS A 281 -3.86 -18.52 2.87
CA HIS A 281 -3.86 -18.50 1.41
C HIS A 281 -4.83 -17.42 0.93
N GLN A 282 -4.30 -16.26 0.55
CA GLN A 282 -5.09 -15.21 -0.07
C GLN A 282 -5.28 -15.50 -1.56
N TYR A 283 -6.44 -15.13 -2.11
CA TYR A 283 -6.75 -15.35 -3.52
C TYR A 283 -5.95 -14.47 -4.46
N ASP A 284 -5.63 -13.25 -4.01
CA ASP A 284 -4.82 -12.25 -4.70
C ASP A 284 -3.33 -12.38 -4.35
N SER A 285 -2.78 -13.59 -4.40
CA SER A 285 -1.49 -13.96 -3.83
C SER A 285 -0.27 -13.24 -4.42
N ASP A 286 -0.33 -12.81 -5.66
CA ASP A 286 0.72 -12.08 -6.40
C ASP A 286 0.14 -11.37 -7.63
N ALA A 287 0.97 -10.65 -8.37
CA ALA A 287 0.57 -9.96 -9.58
C ALA A 287 -0.04 -10.90 -10.63
N ALA A 288 0.51 -12.10 -10.81
CA ALA A 288 0.02 -13.05 -11.81
C ALA A 288 -1.35 -13.64 -11.42
N ALA A 289 -1.56 -13.97 -10.14
CA ALA A 289 -2.84 -14.42 -9.62
C ALA A 289 -3.94 -13.36 -9.80
N CYS A 290 -3.63 -12.09 -9.46
CA CYS A 290 -4.53 -10.96 -9.69
C CYS A 290 -4.90 -10.81 -11.17
N LEU A 291 -3.93 -10.84 -12.06
CA LEU A 291 -4.17 -10.72 -13.51
C LEU A 291 -5.00 -11.89 -14.05
N ASN A 292 -4.77 -13.12 -13.57
CA ASN A 292 -5.59 -14.26 -13.93
C ASN A 292 -7.04 -14.09 -13.48
N PHE A 293 -7.25 -13.68 -12.22
CA PHE A 293 -8.58 -13.40 -11.69
C PHE A 293 -9.28 -12.29 -12.48
N LEU A 294 -8.61 -11.17 -12.73
CA LEU A 294 -9.18 -10.04 -13.47
C LEU A 294 -9.57 -10.43 -14.91
N ARG A 295 -8.79 -11.29 -15.58
CA ARG A 295 -9.14 -11.82 -16.91
C ARG A 295 -10.33 -12.78 -16.85
N GLN A 296 -10.34 -13.68 -15.85
CA GLN A 296 -11.41 -14.68 -15.70
C GLN A 296 -12.78 -14.03 -15.48
N TYR A 297 -12.82 -12.86 -14.80
CA TYR A 297 -14.06 -12.16 -14.48
C TYR A 297 -14.28 -10.88 -15.30
N ASP A 298 -13.57 -10.69 -16.43
CA ASP A 298 -13.71 -9.53 -17.32
C ASP A 298 -13.56 -8.16 -16.62
N LEU A 299 -12.63 -8.08 -15.67
CA LEU A 299 -12.36 -6.89 -14.85
C LEU A 299 -11.05 -6.16 -15.21
N LEU A 300 -10.19 -6.75 -16.07
CA LEU A 300 -8.86 -6.21 -16.36
C LEU A 300 -8.91 -4.78 -16.92
N GLY A 301 -9.97 -4.42 -17.62
CA GLY A 301 -10.15 -3.07 -18.18
C GLY A 301 -10.47 -1.99 -17.13
N ASP A 302 -10.99 -2.38 -15.97
CA ASP A 302 -11.39 -1.46 -14.90
C ASP A 302 -10.33 -1.36 -13.78
N PHE A 303 -9.46 -2.35 -13.64
CA PHE A 303 -8.49 -2.48 -12.55
C PHE A 303 -7.04 -2.40 -13.03
N LYS A 304 -6.19 -1.87 -12.16
CA LYS A 304 -4.73 -2.02 -12.18
C LYS A 304 -4.27 -2.61 -10.85
N LEU A 305 -2.96 -2.78 -10.68
CA LEU A 305 -2.40 -3.29 -9.44
C LEU A 305 -1.72 -2.16 -8.65
N ASN A 306 -1.84 -2.22 -7.32
CA ASN A 306 -1.05 -1.50 -6.35
C ASN A 306 -0.06 -2.50 -5.79
N LEU A 307 1.20 -2.42 -6.18
CA LEU A 307 2.19 -3.45 -5.84
C LEU A 307 3.01 -3.01 -4.62
N GLU A 308 3.18 -3.95 -3.69
CA GLU A 308 3.94 -3.70 -2.47
C GLU A 308 5.20 -4.57 -2.42
N THR A 309 6.33 -3.96 -2.04
CA THR A 309 7.62 -4.63 -2.01
C THR A 309 7.67 -5.76 -0.98
N ASN A 310 7.12 -5.55 0.23
CA ASN A 310 7.10 -6.59 1.26
C ASN A 310 6.19 -7.75 0.86
N HIS A 311 5.05 -7.47 0.24
CA HIS A 311 4.13 -8.50 -0.26
C HIS A 311 4.77 -9.36 -1.36
N ALA A 312 5.50 -8.77 -2.30
CA ALA A 312 6.28 -9.51 -3.29
C ALA A 312 7.31 -10.43 -2.59
N THR A 313 8.04 -9.93 -1.59
CA THR A 313 8.98 -10.72 -0.79
C THR A 313 8.29 -11.91 -0.11
N LEU A 314 7.11 -11.71 0.48
CA LEU A 314 6.31 -12.78 1.10
C LEU A 314 5.80 -13.83 0.08
N ALA A 315 5.59 -13.42 -1.17
CA ALA A 315 5.25 -14.30 -2.28
C ALA A 315 6.45 -15.10 -2.83
N GLY A 316 7.67 -14.77 -2.38
CA GLY A 316 8.93 -15.35 -2.88
C GLY A 316 9.39 -14.71 -4.19
N HIS A 317 8.95 -13.48 -4.47
CA HIS A 317 9.29 -12.71 -5.66
C HIS A 317 10.20 -11.52 -5.30
N THR A 318 10.90 -11.01 -6.29
CA THR A 318 11.44 -9.64 -6.23
C THR A 318 10.34 -8.65 -6.62
N MET A 319 10.40 -7.43 -6.09
CA MET A 319 9.47 -6.37 -6.52
C MET A 319 9.57 -6.10 -8.03
N GLN A 320 10.77 -6.20 -8.60
CA GLN A 320 10.98 -6.06 -10.04
C GLN A 320 10.18 -7.10 -10.85
N HIS A 321 10.08 -8.36 -10.37
CA HIS A 321 9.29 -9.39 -11.03
C HIS A 321 7.82 -8.98 -11.12
N ASP A 322 7.19 -8.60 -9.99
CA ASP A 322 5.78 -8.24 -9.97
C ASP A 322 5.49 -6.97 -10.78
N LEU A 323 6.42 -5.99 -10.77
CA LEU A 323 6.33 -4.79 -11.62
C LEU A 323 6.35 -5.15 -13.12
N GLU A 324 7.27 -6.03 -13.55
CA GLU A 324 7.35 -6.47 -14.94
C GLU A 324 6.10 -7.26 -15.36
N VAL A 325 5.59 -8.14 -14.48
CA VAL A 325 4.33 -8.90 -14.72
C VAL A 325 3.15 -7.95 -14.91
N ALA A 326 2.98 -7.00 -14.02
CA ALA A 326 1.88 -6.02 -14.10
C ALA A 326 2.02 -5.09 -15.31
N ALA A 327 3.23 -4.57 -15.54
CA ALA A 327 3.49 -3.62 -16.62
C ALA A 327 3.33 -4.26 -18.00
N SER A 328 3.81 -5.50 -18.22
CA SER A 328 3.64 -6.22 -19.48
C SER A 328 2.18 -6.50 -19.82
N ALA A 329 1.30 -6.56 -18.81
CA ALA A 329 -0.15 -6.69 -18.97
C ALA A 329 -0.89 -5.33 -19.06
N GLY A 330 -0.17 -4.19 -19.02
CA GLY A 330 -0.79 -2.85 -18.99
C GLY A 330 -1.50 -2.53 -17.67
N ALA A 331 -1.24 -3.30 -16.62
CA ALA A 331 -1.93 -3.23 -15.34
C ALA A 331 -1.08 -2.60 -14.20
N LEU A 332 0.09 -2.04 -14.51
CA LEU A 332 0.87 -1.28 -13.52
C LEU A 332 0.11 -0.01 -13.13
N GLY A 333 -0.12 0.19 -11.85
CA GLY A 333 -0.94 1.28 -11.34
C GLY A 333 -0.25 2.16 -10.31
N SER A 334 -0.02 1.62 -9.13
CA SER A 334 0.57 2.30 -7.98
C SER A 334 1.54 1.36 -7.27
N ILE A 335 2.36 1.90 -6.37
CA ILE A 335 3.24 1.09 -5.52
C ILE A 335 3.09 1.49 -4.05
N ASP A 336 3.11 0.49 -3.17
CA ASP A 336 3.33 0.66 -1.75
C ASP A 336 4.80 0.43 -1.45
N ALA A 337 5.44 1.54 -1.08
CA ALA A 337 6.88 1.64 -0.91
C ALA A 337 7.28 1.26 0.50
N ASN A 338 7.76 0.05 0.64
CA ASN A 338 8.37 -0.45 1.87
C ASN A 338 9.46 -1.48 1.55
N THR A 339 9.87 -2.23 2.53
CA THR A 339 10.81 -3.34 2.39
C THR A 339 10.47 -4.41 3.42
N GLY A 340 10.52 -5.68 3.01
CA GLY A 340 10.42 -6.83 3.89
C GLY A 340 11.77 -7.21 4.49
N ASP A 341 11.76 -7.72 5.71
CA ASP A 341 12.94 -8.31 6.33
C ASP A 341 12.99 -9.81 6.01
N LEU A 342 13.95 -10.22 5.18
CA LEU A 342 14.12 -11.61 4.76
C LEU A 342 14.41 -12.57 5.92
N LEU A 343 15.00 -12.08 7.02
CA LEU A 343 15.31 -12.89 8.19
C LEU A 343 14.08 -13.15 9.05
N LEU A 344 13.12 -12.22 9.06
CA LEU A 344 11.92 -12.32 9.88
C LEU A 344 10.80 -13.11 9.19
N GLY A 345 10.60 -12.95 7.90
CA GLY A 345 9.66 -13.76 7.12
C GLY A 345 8.17 -13.42 7.30
N TRP A 346 7.85 -12.27 7.91
CA TRP A 346 6.48 -11.73 7.99
C TRP A 346 6.43 -10.30 7.46
N ASP A 347 5.25 -9.71 7.47
CA ASP A 347 5.01 -8.35 7.00
C ASP A 347 5.59 -7.30 7.96
N THR A 348 6.77 -6.83 7.63
CA THR A 348 7.53 -5.92 8.50
C THR A 348 7.31 -4.45 8.18
N ASP A 349 6.83 -4.11 6.98
CA ASP A 349 6.56 -2.74 6.50
C ASP A 349 7.69 -1.77 6.82
N GLN A 350 8.93 -2.13 6.51
CA GLN A 350 10.07 -1.26 6.79
C GLN A 350 10.15 -0.13 5.77
N PHE A 351 10.55 1.07 6.21
CA PHE A 351 10.88 2.12 5.25
C PHE A 351 12.04 1.67 4.35
N PRO A 352 11.95 1.91 3.03
CA PRO A 352 12.97 1.49 2.08
C PRO A 352 14.28 2.26 2.28
N THR A 353 15.40 1.53 2.29
CA THR A 353 16.75 2.08 2.42
C THR A 353 17.73 1.45 1.44
N ASP A 354 17.36 0.35 0.81
CA ASP A 354 18.20 -0.40 -0.13
C ASP A 354 18.21 0.28 -1.50
N LEU A 355 19.40 0.75 -1.90
CA LEU A 355 19.56 1.47 -3.17
C LEU A 355 19.54 0.54 -4.39
N TYR A 356 20.00 -0.69 -4.24
CA TYR A 356 19.93 -1.65 -5.33
C TYR A 356 18.47 -1.94 -5.68
N LEU A 357 17.65 -2.21 -4.66
CA LEU A 357 16.22 -2.45 -4.82
C LEU A 357 15.50 -1.24 -5.39
N THR A 358 15.68 -0.05 -4.82
CA THR A 358 14.98 1.15 -5.28
C THR A 358 15.41 1.57 -6.69
N SER A 359 16.67 1.33 -7.07
CA SER A 359 17.15 1.57 -8.44
C SER A 359 16.52 0.61 -9.46
N GLN A 360 16.37 -0.67 -9.11
CA GLN A 360 15.67 -1.65 -9.95
C GLN A 360 14.18 -1.32 -10.12
N ILE A 361 13.51 -0.92 -9.04
CA ILE A 361 12.11 -0.46 -9.08
C ILE A 361 11.99 0.72 -10.04
N MET A 362 12.82 1.75 -9.87
CA MET A 362 12.76 2.95 -10.70
C MET A 362 13.13 2.68 -12.16
N LEU A 363 14.08 1.78 -12.41
CA LEU A 363 14.44 1.37 -13.77
C LEU A 363 13.24 0.73 -14.49
N THR A 364 12.53 -0.16 -13.81
CA THR A 364 11.31 -0.78 -14.36
C THR A 364 10.20 0.26 -14.56
N LEU A 365 9.97 1.14 -13.58
CA LEU A 365 8.97 2.20 -13.72
C LEU A 365 9.26 3.12 -14.90
N LEU A 366 10.51 3.57 -15.07
CA LEU A 366 10.91 4.43 -16.20
C LEU A 366 10.76 3.71 -17.55
N LYS A 367 11.10 2.41 -17.62
CA LYS A 367 10.92 1.58 -18.83
C LYS A 367 9.47 1.60 -19.33
N TYR A 368 8.49 1.61 -18.44
CA TYR A 368 7.06 1.57 -18.76
C TYR A 368 6.35 2.93 -18.63
N GLY A 369 7.09 4.05 -18.59
CA GLY A 369 6.53 5.41 -18.60
C GLY A 369 6.12 5.96 -17.23
N GLY A 370 6.47 5.26 -16.15
CA GLY A 370 6.23 5.69 -14.77
C GLY A 370 4.81 5.45 -14.26
N LEU A 371 4.55 5.97 -13.07
CA LEU A 371 3.21 5.97 -12.45
C LEU A 371 2.37 7.10 -13.05
N THR A 372 1.12 6.81 -13.41
CA THR A 372 0.20 7.79 -14.03
C THR A 372 -0.75 8.41 -12.99
N THR A 373 -1.76 7.66 -12.58
CA THR A 373 -2.75 8.08 -11.56
C THR A 373 -2.37 7.60 -10.17
N GLY A 374 -1.53 6.56 -10.06
CA GLY A 374 -0.97 6.07 -8.80
C GLY A 374 0.14 6.95 -8.25
N GLY A 375 0.82 6.46 -7.26
CA GLY A 375 1.96 7.11 -6.61
C GLY A 375 2.84 6.12 -5.87
N THR A 376 3.83 6.64 -5.19
CA THR A 376 4.69 5.93 -4.26
C THR A 376 4.15 6.19 -2.85
N ASN A 377 3.30 5.31 -2.38
CA ASN A 377 2.66 5.39 -1.08
C ASN A 377 3.54 4.68 -0.05
N PHE A 378 3.80 5.30 1.11
CA PHE A 378 4.60 4.67 2.15
C PHE A 378 3.72 3.83 3.08
N ASP A 379 3.35 2.62 2.63
CA ASP A 379 2.83 1.60 3.55
C ASP A 379 3.99 1.04 4.37
N ALA A 380 4.47 1.88 5.28
CA ALA A 380 5.66 1.64 6.06
C ALA A 380 5.52 2.22 7.48
N LYS A 381 6.12 1.52 8.45
CA LYS A 381 6.06 1.89 9.88
C LYS A 381 7.46 2.04 10.47
N CYS A 382 7.59 2.98 11.41
CA CYS A 382 8.79 3.08 12.24
C CYS A 382 9.03 1.78 13.00
N ARG A 383 10.29 1.45 13.26
CA ARG A 383 10.65 0.33 14.15
C ARG A 383 10.07 0.59 15.55
N ARG A 384 9.80 -0.50 16.27
CA ARG A 384 9.17 -0.45 17.60
C ARG A 384 9.96 0.41 18.60
N GLU A 385 11.28 0.46 18.46
CA GLU A 385 12.19 1.25 19.29
C GLU A 385 12.25 2.73 18.88
N SER A 386 11.73 3.09 17.69
CA SER A 386 11.67 4.47 17.17
C SER A 386 10.29 5.05 17.42
N PHE A 387 10.05 5.57 18.63
CA PHE A 387 8.73 5.94 19.10
C PHE A 387 8.48 7.44 19.24
N GLU A 388 9.51 8.27 19.06
CA GLU A 388 9.35 9.72 19.15
C GLU A 388 8.68 10.28 17.88
N PRO A 389 7.91 11.37 17.97
CA PRO A 389 7.28 11.97 16.79
C PRO A 389 8.26 12.37 15.68
N VAL A 390 9.50 12.72 16.02
CA VAL A 390 10.55 13.06 15.06
C VAL A 390 10.99 11.86 14.22
N ASP A 391 10.90 10.64 14.75
CA ASP A 391 11.27 9.42 14.03
C ASP A 391 10.40 9.19 12.80
N LEU A 392 9.15 9.67 12.80
CA LEU A 392 8.29 9.66 11.62
C LEU A 392 8.91 10.47 10.46
N PHE A 393 9.50 11.62 10.76
CA PHE A 393 10.17 12.43 9.76
C PHE A 393 11.45 11.76 9.26
N HIS A 394 12.28 11.23 10.17
CA HIS A 394 13.51 10.52 9.79
C HIS A 394 13.20 9.33 8.87
N ALA A 395 12.18 8.55 9.19
CA ALA A 395 11.77 7.41 8.41
C ALA A 395 11.31 7.79 6.98
N HIS A 396 10.42 8.77 6.88
CA HIS A 396 9.94 9.24 5.58
C HIS A 396 11.02 9.94 4.76
N ILE A 397 11.87 10.76 5.38
CA ILE A 397 13.03 11.39 4.70
C ILE A 397 13.92 10.30 4.11
N GLY A 398 14.24 9.27 4.89
CA GLY A 398 15.07 8.16 4.42
C GLY A 398 14.46 7.43 3.23
N GLY A 399 13.16 7.10 3.29
CA GLY A 399 12.45 6.44 2.19
C GLY A 399 12.36 7.31 0.94
N MET A 400 12.02 8.61 1.08
CA MET A 400 11.95 9.55 -0.05
C MET A 400 13.31 9.76 -0.69
N ASP A 401 14.38 9.90 0.10
CA ASP A 401 15.75 10.03 -0.40
C ASP A 401 16.25 8.75 -1.08
N ALA A 402 15.90 7.56 -0.56
CA ALA A 402 16.27 6.28 -1.18
C ALA A 402 15.65 6.15 -2.59
N PHE A 403 14.36 6.47 -2.72
CA PHE A 403 13.68 6.45 -4.02
C PHE A 403 14.20 7.55 -4.96
N ALA A 404 14.47 8.76 -4.46
CA ALA A 404 15.03 9.84 -5.25
C ALA A 404 16.44 9.50 -5.79
N ARG A 405 17.27 8.88 -4.97
CA ARG A 405 18.57 8.39 -5.40
C ARG A 405 18.42 7.22 -6.40
N GLY A 406 17.51 6.29 -6.15
CA GLY A 406 17.18 5.20 -7.10
C GLY A 406 16.71 5.72 -8.46
N LEU A 407 15.90 6.78 -8.51
CA LEU A 407 15.48 7.43 -9.75
C LEU A 407 16.67 8.01 -10.54
N LYS A 408 17.58 8.70 -9.87
CA LYS A 408 18.77 9.26 -10.51
C LYS A 408 19.70 8.18 -11.06
N ILE A 409 19.88 7.10 -10.31
CA ILE A 409 20.64 5.92 -10.73
C ILE A 409 19.99 5.27 -11.95
N ALA A 410 18.70 5.01 -11.91
CA ALA A 410 17.96 4.44 -13.03
C ALA A 410 18.04 5.30 -14.29
N ALA A 411 17.90 6.61 -14.17
CA ALA A 411 18.05 7.54 -15.27
C ALA A 411 19.48 7.55 -15.84
N ALA A 412 20.50 7.46 -14.99
CA ALA A 412 21.90 7.35 -15.42
C ALA A 412 22.16 6.06 -16.19
N ILE A 413 21.65 4.91 -15.71
CA ILE A 413 21.73 3.61 -16.39
C ILE A 413 21.05 3.67 -17.77
N ARG A 414 19.86 4.23 -17.87
CA ARG A 414 19.13 4.38 -19.13
C ARG A 414 19.87 5.29 -20.11
N LYS A 415 20.43 6.40 -19.62
CA LYS A 415 21.26 7.33 -20.42
C LYS A 415 22.53 6.66 -20.92
N ASP A 416 23.16 5.78 -20.14
CA ASP A 416 24.34 5.01 -20.55
C ASP A 416 24.01 4.06 -21.69
N GLY A 417 22.83 3.39 -21.65
CA GLY A 417 22.27 2.57 -22.71
C GLY A 417 22.87 1.18 -22.86
N ARG A 418 23.96 0.82 -22.17
CA ARG A 418 24.63 -0.48 -22.31
C ARG A 418 23.72 -1.67 -21.96
N LEU A 419 22.86 -1.53 -20.95
CA LEU A 419 21.91 -2.59 -20.59
C LEU A 419 20.84 -2.78 -21.66
N GLU A 420 20.24 -1.71 -22.16
CA GLU A 420 19.23 -1.76 -23.22
C GLU A 420 19.82 -2.31 -24.53
N GLU A 421 21.02 -1.87 -24.88
CA GLU A 421 21.74 -2.37 -26.07
C GLU A 421 22.05 -3.85 -25.96
N PHE A 422 22.47 -4.35 -24.79
CA PHE A 422 22.70 -5.77 -24.58
C PHE A 422 21.41 -6.58 -24.80
N VAL A 423 20.29 -6.14 -24.26
CA VAL A 423 18.99 -6.80 -24.47
C VAL A 423 18.60 -6.77 -25.95
N ARG A 424 18.71 -5.63 -26.59
CA ARG A 424 18.41 -5.47 -28.03
C ARG A 424 19.23 -6.44 -28.89
N GLN A 425 20.53 -6.54 -28.66
CA GLN A 425 21.39 -7.46 -29.39
C GLN A 425 21.05 -8.92 -29.11
N ARG A 426 20.72 -9.26 -27.85
CA ARG A 426 20.35 -10.62 -27.45
C ARG A 426 19.11 -11.13 -28.20
N TYR A 427 18.17 -10.28 -28.52
CA TYR A 427 16.90 -10.61 -29.19
C TYR A 427 16.86 -10.23 -30.66
N ALA A 428 17.93 -9.73 -31.26
CA ALA A 428 17.98 -9.24 -32.64
C ALA A 428 17.53 -10.24 -33.71
N SER A 429 17.61 -11.54 -33.44
CA SER A 429 17.11 -12.57 -34.36
C SER A 429 15.59 -12.58 -34.54
N TRP A 430 14.86 -11.89 -33.63
CA TRP A 430 13.40 -11.75 -33.69
C TRP A 430 12.95 -10.54 -34.52
N ASP A 431 13.85 -9.58 -34.77
CA ASP A 431 13.52 -8.34 -35.49
C ASP A 431 13.36 -8.59 -37.03
N THR A 432 13.94 -9.66 -37.55
CA THR A 432 13.94 -9.95 -39.01
C THR A 432 13.72 -11.43 -39.28
N GLY A 433 13.52 -11.77 -40.57
CA GLY A 433 13.49 -13.15 -41.05
C GLY A 433 12.44 -14.04 -40.39
N LEU A 434 12.89 -15.17 -39.85
CA LEU A 434 12.03 -16.17 -39.21
C LEU A 434 11.37 -15.60 -37.94
N GLY A 435 12.15 -14.95 -37.09
CA GLY A 435 11.66 -14.40 -35.83
C GLY A 435 10.51 -13.41 -36.04
N ALA A 436 10.68 -12.43 -36.91
CA ALA A 436 9.64 -11.46 -37.22
C ALA A 436 8.36 -12.10 -37.81
N ARG A 437 8.49 -13.20 -38.60
CA ARG A 437 7.33 -13.93 -39.14
C ARG A 437 6.60 -14.73 -38.06
N ILE A 438 7.32 -15.26 -37.06
CA ILE A 438 6.73 -15.94 -35.89
C ILE A 438 5.92 -14.93 -35.05
N GLU A 439 6.50 -13.78 -34.68
CA GLU A 439 5.84 -12.75 -33.90
C GLU A 439 4.59 -12.17 -34.58
N GLN A 440 4.60 -12.12 -35.91
CA GLN A 440 3.43 -11.71 -36.71
C GLN A 440 2.36 -12.81 -36.87
N GLY A 441 2.57 -14.00 -36.29
CA GLY A 441 1.64 -15.13 -36.43
C GLY A 441 1.54 -15.70 -37.86
N LYS A 442 2.58 -15.49 -38.70
CA LYS A 442 2.59 -15.85 -40.11
C LYS A 442 3.21 -17.25 -40.38
N ILE A 443 3.62 -17.95 -39.33
CA ILE A 443 4.30 -19.25 -39.41
C ILE A 443 3.63 -20.24 -38.46
N GLY A 444 3.39 -21.46 -38.98
CA GLY A 444 2.91 -22.58 -38.20
C GLY A 444 3.99 -23.62 -37.93
N LEU A 445 3.66 -24.68 -37.18
CA LEU A 445 4.60 -25.75 -36.81
C LEU A 445 5.22 -26.46 -38.00
N ARG A 446 4.49 -26.57 -39.10
CA ARG A 446 5.00 -27.21 -40.34
C ARG A 446 6.16 -26.42 -40.94
N GLU A 447 6.05 -25.11 -41.04
CA GLU A 447 7.11 -24.23 -41.54
C GLU A 447 8.30 -24.19 -40.59
N LEU A 448 8.06 -24.24 -39.26
CA LEU A 448 9.13 -24.35 -38.26
C LEU A 448 9.90 -25.65 -38.40
N GLU A 449 9.22 -26.80 -38.60
CA GLU A 449 9.84 -28.09 -38.86
C GLU A 449 10.72 -28.07 -40.14
N GLN A 450 10.17 -27.55 -41.24
CA GLN A 450 10.90 -27.42 -42.51
C GLN A 450 12.16 -26.57 -42.36
N HIS A 451 12.07 -25.46 -41.59
CA HIS A 451 13.23 -24.64 -41.31
C HIS A 451 14.26 -25.36 -40.43
N ALA A 452 13.82 -26.05 -39.38
CA ALA A 452 14.69 -26.78 -38.46
C ALA A 452 15.44 -27.92 -39.17
N LEU A 453 14.77 -28.64 -40.05
CA LEU A 453 15.40 -29.71 -40.87
C LEU A 453 16.53 -29.18 -41.78
N GLN A 454 16.47 -27.91 -42.18
CA GLN A 454 17.51 -27.28 -43.02
C GLN A 454 18.67 -26.72 -42.18
N LEU A 455 18.45 -26.41 -40.88
CA LEU A 455 19.50 -25.84 -40.01
C LEU A 455 20.59 -26.87 -39.65
N GLY A 456 20.26 -28.15 -39.59
CA GLY A 456 21.09 -29.16 -38.97
C GLY A 456 21.19 -28.96 -37.44
N GLU A 457 22.40 -28.99 -36.90
CA GLU A 457 22.61 -28.75 -35.46
C GLU A 457 22.50 -27.26 -35.14
N VAL A 458 21.61 -26.93 -34.20
CA VAL A 458 21.43 -25.58 -33.74
C VAL A 458 22.45 -25.26 -32.65
N LYS A 459 23.27 -24.24 -32.85
CA LYS A 459 24.26 -23.79 -31.88
C LYS A 459 23.56 -23.24 -30.65
N THR A 460 24.19 -23.40 -29.48
CA THR A 460 23.75 -22.76 -28.22
C THR A 460 23.75 -21.24 -28.35
N ASN A 461 22.87 -20.61 -27.59
CA ASN A 461 22.84 -19.17 -27.48
C ASN A 461 24.17 -18.61 -26.94
N GLN A 462 24.43 -17.35 -27.23
CA GLN A 462 25.53 -16.62 -26.59
C GLN A 462 25.33 -16.53 -25.08
N SER A 463 26.44 -16.39 -24.34
CA SER A 463 26.40 -16.21 -22.87
C SER A 463 25.46 -15.10 -22.43
N GLY A 464 24.69 -15.36 -21.35
CA GLY A 464 23.76 -14.39 -20.74
C GLY A 464 24.45 -13.26 -19.99
N ARG A 465 25.77 -13.39 -19.69
CA ARG A 465 26.60 -12.34 -19.08
C ARG A 465 26.05 -11.78 -17.76
N GLN A 466 25.35 -12.56 -16.95
CA GLN A 466 24.66 -12.10 -15.72
C GLN A 466 25.61 -11.32 -14.81
N GLU A 467 26.75 -11.88 -14.46
CA GLU A 467 27.72 -11.25 -13.54
C GLU A 467 28.30 -9.94 -14.13
N MET A 468 28.49 -9.90 -15.44
CA MET A 468 28.92 -8.67 -16.12
C MET A 468 27.84 -7.59 -16.04
N LEU A 469 26.58 -7.93 -16.20
CA LEU A 469 25.46 -6.99 -16.15
C LEU A 469 25.22 -6.50 -14.71
N GLU A 470 25.39 -7.36 -13.72
CA GLU A 470 25.33 -6.99 -12.30
C GLU A 470 26.48 -6.05 -11.93
N ASN A 471 27.70 -6.32 -12.42
CA ASN A 471 28.84 -5.42 -12.26
C ASN A 471 28.59 -4.06 -12.92
N LEU A 472 28.04 -4.08 -14.15
CA LEU A 472 27.65 -2.85 -14.84
C LEU A 472 26.62 -2.04 -14.07
N PHE A 473 25.58 -2.70 -13.50
CA PHE A 473 24.58 -2.03 -12.66
C PHE A 473 25.23 -1.39 -11.42
N ASN A 474 26.18 -2.11 -10.78
CA ASN A 474 26.89 -1.64 -9.61
C ASN A 474 27.84 -0.43 -9.90
N GLU A 475 28.20 -0.16 -11.16
CA GLU A 475 28.97 1.05 -11.51
C GLU A 475 28.20 2.34 -11.16
N PHE A 476 26.87 2.28 -11.01
CA PHE A 476 25.99 3.43 -10.81
C PHE A 476 25.49 3.58 -9.37
N ILE A 477 25.59 2.54 -8.51
CA ILE A 477 25.19 2.57 -7.09
C ILE A 477 26.28 3.23 -6.23
#